data_ad5061f1c956c8c7be2407e0399f254f
#
_entry.id   ad5061f1c956c8c7be2407e0399f254f
#
_cell.length_a   1.000
_cell.length_b   1.000
_cell.length_c   1.000
_cell.angle_alpha   90.00
_cell.angle_beta   90.00
_cell.angle_gamma   90.00
#
_symmetry.space_group_name_H-M   'P 1'
#
loop_
_entity.id
_entity.type
_entity.pdbx_description
1 polymer ?
#
loop_
_entity_poly.entity_id
_entity_poly.type
_entity_poly.pdbx_seq_one_letter_code
_entity_poly.pdbx_strand_id
1 'polypeptide(L)'
;MKEYNKITSENIRKLRDICTDNAVIYEDLSALQAYSHDEAGGSFYAHMPQAVVKPCSSEQVSQIVRFAASQNIPIAPRGAGSGLAGACVPLYGGIVLSLERMNKILEIDTQNMVAVVEPGVVTNDLCKKAQEKGLYYAGYPMSVHSSFIGGNVATNAGGSKVIKYGNTSHHVLGLEVVL
;
A
#
# COMPACT_ATOMS: atom_id res chain seq x y z
N MET A 1 -3.84 -21.86 -16.55
CA MET A 1 -3.40 -20.76 -15.64
C MET A 1 -2.50 -19.84 -16.44
N LYS A 2 -2.56 -18.52 -16.21
CA LYS A 2 -1.65 -17.58 -16.86
C LYS A 2 -0.26 -17.81 -16.30
N GLU A 3 0.72 -18.10 -17.14
CA GLU A 3 2.11 -18.23 -16.71
C GLU A 3 2.73 -16.83 -16.59
N TYR A 4 3.35 -16.57 -15.45
CA TYR A 4 4.09 -15.35 -15.18
C TYR A 4 5.59 -15.63 -15.15
N ASN A 5 6.38 -14.64 -15.55
CA ASN A 5 7.82 -14.76 -15.50
C ASN A 5 8.36 -14.62 -14.08
N LYS A 6 9.43 -15.35 -13.79
CA LYS A 6 10.19 -15.16 -12.54
C LYS A 6 11.08 -13.93 -12.63
N ILE A 7 11.32 -13.31 -11.48
CA ILE A 7 12.25 -12.18 -11.37
C ILE A 7 13.69 -12.68 -11.55
N THR A 8 14.45 -11.99 -12.40
CA THR A 8 15.87 -12.23 -12.64
C THR A 8 16.73 -11.16 -11.95
N SER A 9 18.04 -11.42 -11.81
CA SER A 9 18.99 -10.42 -11.30
C SER A 9 19.05 -9.16 -12.16
N GLU A 10 18.77 -9.26 -13.47
CA GLU A 10 18.65 -8.11 -14.36
C GLU A 10 17.42 -7.26 -14.02
N ASN A 11 16.27 -7.91 -13.78
CA ASN A 11 15.06 -7.23 -13.33
C ASN A 11 15.31 -6.47 -12.02
N ILE A 12 16.04 -7.07 -11.08
CA ILE A 12 16.40 -6.42 -9.80
C ILE A 12 17.27 -5.19 -10.03
N ARG A 13 18.28 -5.27 -10.90
CA ARG A 13 19.08 -4.08 -11.26
C ARG A 13 18.20 -2.96 -11.78
N LYS A 14 17.28 -3.26 -12.71
CA LYS A 14 16.35 -2.27 -13.25
C LYS A 14 15.43 -1.65 -12.20
N LEU A 15 14.93 -2.44 -11.26
CA LEU A 15 14.11 -1.94 -10.14
C LEU A 15 14.93 -1.02 -9.21
N ARG A 16 16.21 -1.31 -9.00
CA ARG A 16 17.14 -0.46 -8.23
C ARG A 16 17.48 0.84 -8.95
N ASP A 17 17.57 0.82 -10.30
CA ASP A 17 17.73 2.04 -11.09
C ASP A 17 16.52 2.97 -10.98
N ILE A 18 15.30 2.41 -10.88
CA ILE A 18 14.06 3.18 -10.74
C ILE A 18 13.94 3.78 -9.33
N CYS A 19 14.26 3.00 -8.31
CA CYS A 19 14.13 3.42 -6.92
C CYS A 19 15.51 3.78 -6.31
N THR A 20 16.01 2.95 -5.45
CA THR A 20 17.36 2.99 -4.87
C THR A 20 17.63 1.61 -4.32
N ASP A 21 18.89 1.25 -4.06
CA ASP A 21 19.26 -0.08 -3.57
C ASP A 21 18.51 -0.48 -2.30
N ASN A 22 18.39 0.42 -1.34
CA ASN A 22 17.69 0.17 -0.07
C ASN A 22 16.15 0.15 -0.19
N ALA A 23 15.61 0.44 -1.37
CA ALA A 23 14.17 0.36 -1.66
C ALA A 23 13.76 -1.02 -2.22
N VAL A 24 14.71 -1.90 -2.53
CA VAL A 24 14.46 -3.21 -3.13
C VAL A 24 14.98 -4.32 -2.21
N ILE A 25 14.07 -5.17 -1.71
CA ILE A 25 14.40 -6.38 -0.95
C ILE A 25 14.37 -7.57 -1.92
N TYR A 26 15.47 -8.30 -1.99
CA TYR A 26 15.63 -9.47 -2.82
C TYR A 26 16.66 -10.41 -2.17
N GLU A 27 16.45 -11.74 -2.23
CA GLU A 27 17.30 -12.77 -1.60
C GLU A 27 17.32 -12.81 -0.07
N ASP A 28 16.83 -11.78 0.61
CA ASP A 28 16.63 -11.82 2.07
C ASP A 28 15.28 -12.46 2.40
N LEU A 29 15.26 -13.77 2.59
CA LEU A 29 14.06 -14.54 2.84
C LEU A 29 13.32 -14.09 4.11
N SER A 30 14.05 -13.68 5.15
CA SER A 30 13.44 -13.24 6.42
C SER A 30 12.70 -11.90 6.23
N ALA A 31 13.30 -10.97 5.49
CA ALA A 31 12.67 -9.71 5.15
C ALA A 31 11.48 -9.90 4.19
N LEU A 32 11.59 -10.78 3.19
CA LEU A 32 10.51 -11.09 2.25
C LEU A 32 9.31 -11.74 2.95
N GLN A 33 9.54 -12.56 3.99
CA GLN A 33 8.48 -13.23 4.74
C GLN A 33 7.49 -12.25 5.38
N ALA A 34 7.95 -11.08 5.83
CA ALA A 34 7.08 -10.03 6.38
C ALA A 34 6.04 -9.50 5.38
N TYR A 35 6.25 -9.72 4.08
CA TYR A 35 5.36 -9.30 3.00
C TYR A 35 4.57 -10.44 2.36
N SER A 36 4.67 -11.65 2.90
CA SER A 36 4.03 -12.86 2.34
C SER A 36 2.55 -13.00 2.71
N HIS A 37 2.06 -12.28 3.71
CA HIS A 37 0.74 -12.45 4.31
C HIS A 37 0.13 -11.11 4.73
N ASP A 38 -1.15 -11.11 5.06
CA ASP A 38 -1.85 -10.06 5.80
C ASP A 38 -2.25 -10.57 7.20
N GLU A 39 -3.17 -9.88 7.89
CA GLU A 39 -3.65 -10.28 9.23
C GLU A 39 -4.69 -11.42 9.22
N ALA A 40 -5.07 -11.95 8.05
CA ALA A 40 -6.00 -13.08 7.98
C ALA A 40 -5.46 -14.36 8.65
N GLY A 41 -4.14 -14.40 8.84
CA GLY A 41 -3.46 -15.44 9.63
C GLY A 41 -3.37 -16.80 8.95
N GLY A 42 -2.33 -17.54 9.34
CA GLY A 42 -2.11 -18.92 8.93
C GLY A 42 -1.35 -19.10 7.62
N SER A 43 -0.61 -20.19 7.55
CA SER A 43 0.20 -20.58 6.39
C SER A 43 -0.61 -20.80 5.10
N PHE A 44 -1.92 -20.96 5.21
CA PHE A 44 -2.80 -21.21 4.07
C PHE A 44 -2.89 -20.02 3.10
N TYR A 45 -2.77 -18.79 3.61
CA TYR A 45 -2.83 -17.57 2.80
C TYR A 45 -1.48 -16.90 2.58
N ALA A 46 -0.40 -17.46 3.12
CA ALA A 46 0.93 -16.89 2.95
C ALA A 46 1.55 -17.33 1.62
N HIS A 47 1.94 -16.36 0.80
CA HIS A 47 2.67 -16.59 -0.44
C HIS A 47 3.90 -15.71 -0.48
N MET A 48 5.07 -16.30 -0.71
CA MET A 48 6.34 -15.58 -0.73
C MET A 48 6.46 -14.72 -2.00
N PRO A 49 6.69 -13.41 -1.86
CA PRO A 49 7.09 -12.59 -3.00
C PRO A 49 8.52 -12.97 -3.45
N GLN A 50 8.84 -12.71 -4.72
CA GLN A 50 10.20 -12.83 -5.21
C GLN A 50 11.03 -11.57 -4.92
N ALA A 51 10.36 -10.40 -4.86
CA ALA A 51 10.98 -9.14 -4.45
C ALA A 51 9.95 -8.24 -3.78
N VAL A 52 10.42 -7.32 -2.94
CA VAL A 52 9.62 -6.20 -2.43
C VAL A 52 10.25 -4.91 -2.92
N VAL A 53 9.43 -4.01 -3.47
CA VAL A 53 9.89 -2.70 -3.95
C VAL A 53 9.10 -1.61 -3.23
N LYS A 54 9.81 -0.60 -2.72
CA LYS A 54 9.28 0.47 -1.88
C LYS A 54 9.51 1.84 -2.55
N PRO A 55 8.65 2.24 -3.50
CA PRO A 55 8.76 3.55 -4.14
C PRO A 55 8.49 4.68 -3.15
N CYS A 56 8.97 5.88 -3.49
CA CYS A 56 8.74 7.10 -2.71
C CYS A 56 8.00 8.19 -3.51
N SER A 57 7.53 7.90 -4.72
CA SER A 57 6.75 8.81 -5.55
C SER A 57 5.84 8.08 -6.52
N SER A 58 4.78 8.75 -6.99
CA SER A 58 3.86 8.23 -8.02
C SER A 58 4.58 7.92 -9.33
N GLU A 59 5.61 8.69 -9.68
CA GLU A 59 6.42 8.46 -10.86
C GLU A 59 7.15 7.11 -10.78
N GLN A 60 7.79 6.81 -9.64
CA GLN A 60 8.41 5.50 -9.42
C GLN A 60 7.39 4.36 -9.46
N VAL A 61 6.21 4.54 -8.88
CA VAL A 61 5.11 3.55 -8.96
C VAL A 61 4.77 3.28 -10.43
N SER A 62 4.57 4.33 -11.23
CA SER A 62 4.25 4.22 -12.66
C SER A 62 5.35 3.48 -13.44
N GLN A 63 6.62 3.81 -13.19
CA GLN A 63 7.74 3.15 -13.85
C GLN A 63 7.84 1.66 -13.47
N ILE A 64 7.63 1.31 -12.20
CA ILE A 64 7.64 -0.08 -11.73
C ILE A 64 6.50 -0.88 -12.36
N VAL A 65 5.27 -0.34 -12.36
CA VAL A 65 4.10 -1.00 -12.93
C VAL A 65 4.29 -1.24 -14.43
N ARG A 66 4.74 -0.23 -15.17
CA ARG A 66 5.04 -0.35 -16.61
C ARG A 66 6.14 -1.37 -16.88
N PHE A 67 7.21 -1.35 -16.10
CA PHE A 67 8.29 -2.32 -16.21
C PHE A 67 7.78 -3.75 -15.95
N ALA A 68 7.09 -3.99 -14.86
CA ALA A 68 6.58 -5.31 -14.52
C ALA A 68 5.59 -5.85 -15.56
N ALA A 69 4.71 -4.98 -16.09
CA ALA A 69 3.80 -5.34 -17.18
C ALA A 69 4.57 -5.77 -18.45
N SER A 70 5.63 -5.01 -18.84
CA SER A 70 6.46 -5.34 -20.00
C SER A 70 7.21 -6.66 -19.85
N GLN A 71 7.51 -7.07 -18.62
CA GLN A 71 8.21 -8.31 -18.30
C GLN A 71 7.26 -9.47 -17.93
N ASN A 72 5.94 -9.29 -18.00
CA ASN A 72 4.93 -10.26 -17.54
C ASN A 72 5.20 -10.75 -16.09
N ILE A 73 5.60 -9.83 -15.20
CA ILE A 73 5.83 -10.09 -13.78
C ILE A 73 4.61 -9.62 -13.00
N PRO A 74 4.01 -10.46 -12.11
CA PRO A 74 2.86 -10.06 -11.32
C PRO A 74 3.25 -9.06 -10.22
N ILE A 75 2.35 -8.11 -9.94
CA ILE A 75 2.48 -7.16 -8.84
C ILE A 75 1.33 -7.38 -7.85
N ALA A 76 1.67 -7.39 -6.56
CA ALA A 76 0.73 -7.27 -5.45
C ALA A 76 0.95 -5.93 -4.73
N PRO A 77 0.05 -4.95 -4.87
CA PRO A 77 0.16 -3.69 -4.14
C PRO A 77 -0.10 -3.93 -2.65
N ARG A 78 0.69 -3.25 -1.79
CA ARG A 78 0.60 -3.41 -0.34
C ARG A 78 0.62 -2.05 0.37
N GLY A 79 -0.37 -1.83 1.23
CA GLY A 79 -0.33 -0.85 2.30
C GLY A 79 0.40 -1.41 3.52
N ALA A 80 -0.20 -1.33 4.69
CA ALA A 80 0.37 -1.88 5.93
C ALA A 80 0.25 -3.42 6.04
N GLY A 81 -0.63 -4.05 5.26
CA GLY A 81 -0.93 -5.48 5.38
C GLY A 81 -1.88 -5.82 6.54
N SER A 82 -2.52 -4.82 7.14
CA SER A 82 -3.46 -4.97 8.27
C SER A 82 -4.87 -5.44 7.86
N GLY A 83 -5.08 -5.84 6.61
CA GLY A 83 -6.34 -6.37 6.11
C GLY A 83 -6.53 -7.85 6.43
N LEU A 84 -7.77 -8.35 6.19
CA LEU A 84 -8.17 -9.74 6.46
C LEU A 84 -8.67 -10.46 5.19
N ALA A 85 -8.46 -9.85 4.00
CA ALA A 85 -9.05 -10.33 2.75
C ALA A 85 -8.01 -10.89 1.75
N GLY A 86 -6.75 -10.97 2.15
CA GLY A 86 -5.67 -11.45 1.27
C GLY A 86 -5.30 -10.48 0.13
N ALA A 87 -5.81 -9.24 0.13
CA ALA A 87 -5.69 -8.32 -1.00
C ALA A 87 -4.23 -7.94 -1.34
N CYS A 88 -3.33 -7.98 -0.36
CA CYS A 88 -1.90 -7.67 -0.56
C CYS A 88 -1.01 -8.93 -0.61
N VAL A 89 -1.59 -10.12 -0.61
CA VAL A 89 -0.86 -11.39 -0.64
C VAL A 89 -0.44 -11.70 -2.08
N PRO A 90 0.84 -11.94 -2.36
CA PRO A 90 1.35 -12.17 -3.71
C PRO A 90 1.10 -13.62 -4.18
N LEU A 91 -0.15 -13.98 -4.49
CA LEU A 91 -0.58 -15.34 -4.87
C LEU A 91 0.27 -15.97 -5.98
N TYR A 92 0.80 -15.15 -6.88
CA TYR A 92 1.61 -15.61 -8.01
C TYR A 92 3.10 -15.30 -7.83
N GLY A 93 3.53 -14.99 -6.61
CA GLY A 93 4.90 -14.49 -6.39
C GLY A 93 5.11 -13.09 -6.97
N GLY A 94 6.20 -12.88 -7.71
CA GLY A 94 6.50 -11.60 -8.35
C GLY A 94 6.88 -10.50 -7.35
N ILE A 95 6.41 -9.29 -7.62
CA ILE A 95 6.75 -8.08 -6.85
C ILE A 95 5.64 -7.74 -5.86
N VAL A 96 5.99 -7.57 -4.58
CA VAL A 96 5.16 -6.78 -3.67
C VAL A 96 5.57 -5.31 -3.79
N LEU A 97 4.63 -4.46 -4.18
CA LEU A 97 4.80 -3.01 -4.28
C LEU A 97 4.31 -2.36 -2.99
N SER A 98 5.22 -2.12 -2.03
CA SER A 98 4.88 -1.54 -0.73
C SER A 98 4.93 -0.01 -0.79
N LEU A 99 3.83 0.63 -0.41
CA LEU A 99 3.70 2.09 -0.43
C LEU A 99 4.11 2.76 0.89
N GLU A 100 4.76 2.04 1.81
CA GLU A 100 5.12 2.51 3.14
C GLU A 100 6.02 3.74 3.18
N ARG A 101 6.79 4.01 2.10
CA ARG A 101 7.67 5.19 1.99
C ARG A 101 6.96 6.44 1.49
N MET A 102 5.75 6.31 0.94
CA MET A 102 4.89 7.41 0.52
C MET A 102 3.96 7.78 1.68
N ASN A 103 4.48 8.42 2.72
CA ASN A 103 3.83 8.58 4.02
C ASN A 103 3.67 10.02 4.49
N LYS A 104 3.64 10.98 3.55
CA LYS A 104 3.50 12.39 3.88
C LYS A 104 2.04 12.82 3.88
N ILE A 105 1.67 13.62 4.89
CA ILE A 105 0.47 14.45 4.86
C ILE A 105 0.87 15.74 4.14
N LEU A 106 0.40 15.91 2.90
CA LEU A 106 0.81 17.01 2.03
C LEU A 106 0.11 18.30 2.40
N GLU A 107 -1.18 18.23 2.72
CA GLU A 107 -2.01 19.38 3.06
C GLU A 107 -3.16 18.98 3.98
N ILE A 108 -3.56 19.90 4.86
CA ILE A 108 -4.84 19.88 5.57
C ILE A 108 -5.50 21.23 5.37
N ASP A 109 -6.45 21.30 4.44
CA ASP A 109 -7.28 22.45 4.18
C ASP A 109 -8.45 22.49 5.16
N THR A 110 -8.37 23.42 6.12
CA THR A 110 -9.40 23.57 7.15
C THR A 110 -10.66 24.28 6.65
N GLN A 111 -10.58 25.06 5.57
CA GLN A 111 -11.71 25.77 4.99
C GLN A 111 -12.64 24.81 4.24
N ASN A 112 -12.05 23.91 3.44
CA ASN A 112 -12.78 22.91 2.68
C ASN A 112 -12.92 21.57 3.42
N MET A 113 -12.30 21.43 4.60
CA MET A 113 -12.26 20.19 5.40
C MET A 113 -11.69 19.00 4.62
N VAL A 114 -10.61 19.22 3.87
CA VAL A 114 -9.95 18.23 3.02
C VAL A 114 -8.52 18.00 3.47
N ALA A 115 -8.06 16.74 3.44
CA ALA A 115 -6.65 16.40 3.58
C ALA A 115 -6.13 15.77 2.28
N VAL A 116 -4.96 16.22 1.82
CA VAL A 116 -4.20 15.60 0.74
C VAL A 116 -3.07 14.80 1.35
N VAL A 117 -3.07 13.49 1.11
CA VAL A 117 -2.15 12.58 1.77
C VAL A 117 -1.59 11.54 0.81
N GLU A 118 -0.38 11.09 1.04
CA GLU A 118 0.20 9.94 0.37
C GLU A 118 -0.39 8.61 0.90
N PRO A 119 -0.39 7.54 0.09
CA PRO A 119 -1.07 6.28 0.43
C PRO A 119 -0.52 5.54 1.65
N GLY A 120 0.76 5.73 2.00
CA GLY A 120 1.43 5.11 3.14
C GLY A 120 1.27 5.86 4.46
N VAL A 121 0.46 6.94 4.49
CA VAL A 121 0.17 7.64 5.75
C VAL A 121 -0.58 6.72 6.70
N VAL A 122 -0.07 6.58 7.93
CA VAL A 122 -0.76 5.84 8.99
C VAL A 122 -2.06 6.56 9.34
N THR A 123 -3.15 5.82 9.38
CA THR A 123 -4.49 6.39 9.60
C THR A 123 -4.56 7.22 10.88
N ASN A 124 -3.95 6.75 11.97
CA ASN A 124 -3.92 7.46 13.24
C ASN A 124 -3.17 8.80 13.16
N ASP A 125 -2.14 8.90 12.31
CA ASP A 125 -1.39 10.13 12.16
C ASP A 125 -2.22 11.20 11.43
N LEU A 126 -3.00 10.79 10.43
CA LEU A 126 -4.01 11.67 9.82
C LEU A 126 -5.05 12.11 10.86
N CYS A 127 -5.58 11.19 11.68
CA CYS A 127 -6.55 11.52 12.73
C CYS A 127 -6.00 12.57 13.70
N LYS A 128 -4.76 12.38 14.18
CA LYS A 128 -4.09 13.34 15.09
C LYS A 128 -3.90 14.70 14.43
N LYS A 129 -3.39 14.72 13.19
CA LYS A 129 -3.14 15.98 12.45
C LYS A 129 -4.44 16.73 12.15
N ALA A 130 -5.52 16.03 11.82
CA ALA A 130 -6.84 16.63 11.67
C ALA A 130 -7.33 17.24 13.00
N GLN A 131 -7.16 16.52 14.11
CA GLN A 131 -7.56 16.98 15.44
C GLN A 131 -6.79 18.22 15.89
N GLU A 132 -5.49 18.32 15.61
CA GLU A 132 -4.67 19.52 15.86
C GLU A 132 -5.22 20.78 15.15
N LYS A 133 -6.00 20.57 14.06
CA LYS A 133 -6.65 21.62 13.27
C LYS A 133 -8.14 21.80 13.60
N GLY A 134 -8.64 21.15 14.67
CA GLY A 134 -10.05 21.19 15.05
C GLY A 134 -10.99 20.38 14.15
N LEU A 135 -10.43 19.49 13.31
CA LEU A 135 -11.18 18.62 12.41
C LEU A 135 -11.21 17.17 12.93
N TYR A 136 -12.11 16.38 12.38
CA TYR A 136 -12.29 14.98 12.76
C TYR A 136 -12.45 14.08 11.54
N TYR A 137 -11.55 13.11 11.39
CA TYR A 137 -11.66 12.07 10.37
C TYR A 137 -12.43 10.87 10.93
N ALA A 138 -13.64 10.65 10.42
CA ALA A 138 -14.57 9.62 10.95
C ALA A 138 -14.47 8.25 10.24
N GLY A 139 -13.93 8.20 9.03
CA GLY A 139 -13.90 7.03 8.14
C GLY A 139 -12.83 5.98 8.45
N TYR A 140 -12.29 5.94 9.65
CA TYR A 140 -11.19 5.05 9.98
C TYR A 140 -11.63 3.63 10.40
N PRO A 141 -10.85 2.57 10.04
CA PRO A 141 -11.08 1.20 10.48
C PRO A 141 -10.64 0.95 11.93
N MET A 142 -10.96 -0.23 12.46
CA MET A 142 -10.49 -0.64 13.80
C MET A 142 -8.96 -0.71 13.89
N SER A 143 -8.27 -1.02 12.79
CA SER A 143 -6.80 -1.04 12.65
C SER A 143 -6.18 0.37 12.51
N VAL A 144 -6.80 1.41 13.06
CA VAL A 144 -6.39 2.82 12.91
C VAL A 144 -4.91 3.09 13.21
N HIS A 145 -4.33 2.36 14.16
CA HIS A 145 -2.94 2.53 14.58
C HIS A 145 -1.90 1.90 13.65
N SER A 146 -2.32 0.97 12.78
CA SER A 146 -1.42 0.25 11.87
C SER A 146 -1.79 0.42 10.40
N SER A 147 -3.06 0.63 10.07
CA SER A 147 -3.49 0.73 8.66
C SER A 147 -2.99 2.00 7.98
N PHE A 148 -2.75 1.89 6.66
CA PHE A 148 -2.41 3.03 5.81
C PHE A 148 -3.62 3.50 5.02
N ILE A 149 -3.68 4.81 4.74
CA ILE A 149 -4.80 5.44 4.03
C ILE A 149 -5.04 4.80 2.66
N GLY A 150 -4.00 4.54 1.87
CA GLY A 150 -4.14 3.88 0.56
C GLY A 150 -4.75 2.47 0.66
N GLY A 151 -4.38 1.70 1.69
CA GLY A 151 -4.99 0.40 1.97
C GLY A 151 -6.45 0.52 2.36
N ASN A 152 -6.81 1.50 3.20
CA ASN A 152 -8.19 1.77 3.57
C ASN A 152 -9.06 2.12 2.36
N VAL A 153 -8.52 2.93 1.44
CA VAL A 153 -9.19 3.30 0.18
C VAL A 153 -9.40 2.06 -0.69
N ALA A 154 -8.34 1.29 -0.93
CA ALA A 154 -8.36 0.13 -1.83
C ALA A 154 -9.35 -0.96 -1.39
N THR A 155 -9.52 -1.16 -0.08
CA THR A 155 -10.41 -2.19 0.48
C THR A 155 -11.73 -1.63 0.99
N ASN A 156 -11.96 -0.32 0.83
CA ASN A 156 -13.11 0.39 1.38
C ASN A 156 -13.29 0.10 2.88
N ALA A 157 -12.21 0.21 3.63
CA ALA A 157 -12.17 -0.14 5.03
C ALA A 157 -13.18 0.67 5.87
N GLY A 158 -13.64 0.07 6.94
CA GLY A 158 -14.56 0.72 7.86
C GLY A 158 -14.38 0.22 9.30
N GLY A 159 -14.89 0.95 10.25
CA GLY A 159 -14.81 0.64 11.66
C GLY A 159 -16.13 0.87 12.40
N SER A 160 -16.08 1.05 13.72
CA SER A 160 -17.26 1.15 14.58
C SER A 160 -18.21 2.32 14.28
N LYS A 161 -17.75 3.31 13.49
CA LYS A 161 -18.51 4.53 13.22
C LYS A 161 -19.18 4.56 11.84
N VAL A 162 -19.06 3.50 11.06
CA VAL A 162 -19.54 3.45 9.67
C VAL A 162 -21.06 3.60 9.54
N ILE A 163 -21.83 3.17 10.53
CA ILE A 163 -23.29 3.30 10.53
C ILE A 163 -23.71 4.78 10.43
N LYS A 164 -22.98 5.66 11.09
CA LYS A 164 -23.28 7.10 11.08
C LYS A 164 -22.54 7.86 9.98
N TYR A 165 -21.27 7.57 9.77
CA TYR A 165 -20.40 8.39 8.94
C TYR A 165 -20.01 7.76 7.60
N GLY A 166 -20.39 6.50 7.37
CA GLY A 166 -19.96 5.74 6.21
C GLY A 166 -18.54 5.17 6.35
N ASN A 167 -18.18 4.33 5.41
CA ASN A 167 -16.84 3.74 5.29
C ASN A 167 -15.90 4.67 4.48
N THR A 168 -14.68 4.23 4.21
CA THR A 168 -13.64 5.07 3.59
C THR A 168 -14.09 5.74 2.29
N SER A 169 -14.83 5.03 1.41
CA SER A 169 -15.27 5.60 0.12
C SER A 169 -16.14 6.84 0.24
N HIS A 170 -16.87 7.01 1.34
CA HIS A 170 -17.68 8.21 1.59
C HIS A 170 -16.85 9.45 1.94
N HIS A 171 -15.57 9.26 2.23
CA HIS A 171 -14.64 10.33 2.62
C HIS A 171 -13.60 10.64 1.54
N VAL A 172 -13.63 9.94 0.41
CA VAL A 172 -12.66 10.14 -0.69
C VAL A 172 -13.26 11.11 -1.71
N LEU A 173 -12.58 12.22 -1.93
CA LEU A 173 -12.98 13.25 -2.90
C LEU A 173 -12.23 13.12 -4.23
N GLY A 174 -11.04 12.56 -4.21
CA GLY A 174 -10.21 12.37 -5.40
C GLY A 174 -9.06 11.42 -5.16
N LEU A 175 -8.57 10.82 -6.23
CA LEU A 175 -7.46 9.87 -6.21
C LEU A 175 -6.50 10.14 -7.37
N GLU A 176 -5.21 10.01 -7.11
CA GLU A 176 -4.21 9.75 -8.15
C GLU A 176 -4.04 8.24 -8.27
N VAL A 177 -4.24 7.70 -9.47
CA VAL A 177 -4.22 6.24 -9.72
C VAL A 177 -3.22 5.91 -10.83
N VAL A 178 -2.40 4.89 -10.60
CA VAL A 178 -1.54 4.28 -11.63
C VAL A 178 -2.22 3.02 -12.16
N LEU A 179 -2.44 2.96 -13.49
CA LEU A 179 -3.11 1.87 -14.21
C LEU A 179 -2.12 1.14 -15.14
#